data_1f7acaac9152a17632d1eb897cd5f200
#
_entry.id   1f7acaac9152a17632d1eb897cd5f200
#
_cell.length_a   1.000
_cell.length_b   1.000
_cell.length_c   1.000
_cell.angle_alpha   90.00
_cell.angle_beta   90.00
_cell.angle_gamma   90.00
#
_symmetry.space_group_name_H-M   'P 1'
#
loop_
_entity.id
_entity.type
_entity.pdbx_description
1 polymer ?
#
loop_
_entity_poly.entity_id
_entity_poly.type
_entity_poly.pdbx_seq_one_letter_code
_entity_poly.pdbx_strand_id
1 'polypeptide(L)'
;LLVACGVTASQWSPQADQAVRVNTPVWIKGLITELKTALEKDEDTFPEQIRQLSEQAAACPDPAGKAVLHSMLAEMYHHYYQRNQWQIRQRTALSDYVPADLREWTSQLFQQQIEQELQASLLPDTLLQQISISQYRTLLQQEGDTALRPTLYDFLVGRAIELQPSPSYY
;
A
#
# COMPACT_ATOMS: atom_id res chain seq x y z
N LEU A 1 17.33 13.17 3.40
CA LEU A 1 16.96 13.79 4.67
C LEU A 1 15.51 13.43 4.93
N LEU A 2 15.31 12.26 5.55
CA LEU A 2 14.04 11.82 6.11
C LEU A 2 13.71 12.82 7.23
N VAL A 3 12.83 13.77 6.95
CA VAL A 3 12.09 14.43 8.02
C VAL A 3 11.08 13.36 8.47
N ALA A 4 11.53 12.56 9.43
CA ALA A 4 10.69 11.65 10.15
C ALA A 4 9.42 12.39 10.57
N CYS A 5 8.24 11.82 10.30
CA CYS A 5 7.07 12.06 11.10
C CYS A 5 7.34 11.51 12.52
N GLY A 6 8.28 12.12 13.21
CA GLY A 6 8.63 11.85 14.60
C GLY A 6 7.71 12.60 15.53
N VAL A 7 6.40 12.46 15.36
CA VAL A 7 5.42 12.93 16.34
C VAL A 7 4.98 11.71 17.11
N THR A 8 5.50 11.59 18.33
CA THR A 8 5.04 10.58 19.27
C THR A 8 3.55 10.80 19.60
N ALA A 9 2.80 9.72 19.77
CA ALA A 9 1.35 9.71 20.00
C ALA A 9 0.85 10.62 21.16
N SER A 10 1.73 11.18 21.96
CA SER A 10 1.42 12.04 23.11
C SER A 10 1.30 13.54 22.79
N GLN A 11 1.50 13.99 21.55
CA GLN A 11 1.48 15.42 21.16
C GLN A 11 0.37 15.76 20.15
N TRP A 12 -0.65 14.94 20.01
CA TRP A 12 -1.73 15.16 19.06
C TRP A 12 -2.69 16.25 19.52
N SER A 13 -2.71 17.36 18.80
CA SER A 13 -3.77 18.36 18.87
C SER A 13 -4.66 18.27 17.63
N PRO A 14 -5.96 18.67 17.69
CA PRO A 14 -6.84 18.69 16.51
C PRO A 14 -6.29 19.49 15.34
N GLN A 15 -5.47 20.48 15.60
CA GLN A 15 -4.80 21.31 14.59
C GLN A 15 -3.63 20.55 13.93
N ALA A 16 -2.92 19.71 14.68
CA ALA A 16 -1.88 18.85 14.13
C ALA A 16 -2.49 17.78 13.21
N ASP A 17 -3.66 17.24 13.55
CA ASP A 17 -4.40 16.30 12.71
C ASP A 17 -4.77 16.89 11.35
N GLN A 18 -5.23 18.14 11.33
CA GLN A 18 -5.59 18.82 10.09
C GLN A 18 -4.37 19.09 9.22
N ALA A 19 -3.25 19.51 9.81
CA ALA A 19 -1.99 19.73 9.10
C ALA A 19 -1.43 18.43 8.50
N VAL A 20 -1.53 17.31 9.23
CA VAL A 20 -1.14 15.99 8.74
C VAL A 20 -1.98 15.57 7.56
N ARG A 21 -3.30 15.70 7.62
CA ARG A 21 -4.22 15.34 6.52
C ARG A 21 -3.94 16.12 5.24
N VAL A 22 -3.59 17.39 5.35
CA VAL A 22 -3.26 18.24 4.18
C VAL A 22 -1.94 17.84 3.54
N ASN A 23 -0.96 17.43 4.33
CA ASN A 23 0.39 17.10 3.85
C ASN A 23 0.57 15.62 3.48
N THR A 24 -0.34 14.74 3.90
CA THR A 24 -0.23 13.29 3.66
C THR A 24 -0.10 12.94 2.17
N PRO A 25 -0.90 13.48 1.23
CA PRO A 25 -0.75 13.16 -0.19
C PRO A 25 0.62 13.53 -0.76
N VAL A 26 1.17 14.68 -0.35
CA VAL A 26 2.50 15.12 -0.79
C VAL A 26 3.59 14.20 -0.25
N TRP A 27 3.49 13.81 1.01
CA TRP A 27 4.41 12.88 1.63
C TRP A 27 4.36 11.49 0.97
N ILE A 28 3.16 10.95 0.69
CA ILE A 28 3.00 9.67 -0.03
C ILE A 28 3.61 9.77 -1.44
N LYS A 29 3.42 10.89 -2.13
CA LYS A 29 4.07 11.11 -3.43
C LYS A 29 5.59 11.04 -3.34
N GLY A 30 6.17 11.62 -2.30
CA GLY A 30 7.59 11.50 -2.00
C GLY A 30 8.02 10.04 -1.83
N LEU A 31 7.29 9.26 -1.03
CA LEU A 31 7.54 7.82 -0.85
C LEU A 31 7.49 7.05 -2.17
N ILE A 32 6.50 7.30 -3.01
CA ILE A 32 6.38 6.66 -4.33
C ILE A 32 7.63 6.94 -5.18
N THR A 33 8.11 8.18 -5.17
CA THR A 33 9.29 8.59 -5.93
C THR A 33 10.54 7.89 -5.41
N GLU A 34 10.72 7.83 -4.10
CA GLU A 34 11.84 7.13 -3.46
C GLU A 34 11.84 5.63 -3.78
N LEU A 35 10.67 4.98 -3.67
CA LEU A 35 10.49 3.57 -3.99
C LEU A 35 10.82 3.27 -5.46
N LYS A 36 10.31 4.06 -6.38
CA LYS A 36 10.61 3.91 -7.81
C LYS A 36 12.09 4.05 -8.07
N THR A 37 12.73 5.06 -7.51
CA THR A 37 14.18 5.30 -7.67
C THR A 37 15.02 4.15 -7.10
N ALA A 38 14.62 3.60 -5.94
CA ALA A 38 15.32 2.47 -5.33
C ALA A 38 15.20 1.21 -6.18
N LEU A 39 14.01 0.91 -6.69
CA LEU A 39 13.75 -0.26 -7.52
C LEU A 39 14.41 -0.16 -8.92
N GLU A 40 14.52 1.04 -9.48
CA GLU A 40 15.23 1.27 -10.74
C GLU A 40 16.76 1.02 -10.61
N LYS A 41 17.30 1.28 -9.42
CA LYS A 41 18.73 1.05 -9.15
C LYS A 41 19.06 -0.42 -8.91
N ASP A 42 18.23 -1.11 -8.16
CA ASP A 42 18.46 -2.49 -7.74
C ASP A 42 17.14 -3.18 -7.39
N GLU A 43 16.71 -4.08 -8.25
CA GLU A 43 15.48 -4.85 -8.06
C GLU A 43 15.57 -5.85 -6.91
N ASP A 44 16.75 -6.27 -6.53
CA ASP A 44 16.95 -7.19 -5.40
C ASP A 44 16.62 -6.53 -4.06
N THR A 45 16.48 -5.20 -4.03
CA THR A 45 16.01 -4.43 -2.86
C THR A 45 14.51 -4.52 -2.61
N PHE A 46 13.73 -5.15 -3.49
CA PHE A 46 12.26 -5.19 -3.42
C PHE A 46 11.73 -5.66 -2.05
N PRO A 47 12.22 -6.75 -1.46
CA PRO A 47 11.77 -7.19 -0.13
C PRO A 47 12.03 -6.14 0.96
N GLU A 48 13.16 -5.47 0.90
CA GLU A 48 13.49 -4.40 1.84
C GLU A 48 12.58 -3.18 1.66
N GLN A 49 12.24 -2.81 0.43
CA GLN A 49 11.33 -1.72 0.14
C GLN A 49 9.91 -2.02 0.66
N ILE A 50 9.43 -3.26 0.51
CA ILE A 50 8.16 -3.71 1.09
C ILE A 50 8.19 -3.57 2.61
N ARG A 51 9.26 -4.03 3.27
CA ARG A 51 9.42 -3.94 4.72
C ARG A 51 9.36 -2.48 5.19
N GLN A 52 10.10 -1.59 4.55
CA GLN A 52 10.11 -0.17 4.88
C GLN A 52 8.73 0.48 4.67
N LEU A 53 8.04 0.17 3.58
CA LEU A 53 6.70 0.68 3.33
C LEU A 53 5.69 0.16 4.36
N SER A 54 5.81 -1.10 4.79
CA SER A 54 4.99 -1.68 5.85
C SER A 54 5.19 -0.94 7.19
N GLU A 55 6.42 -0.61 7.53
CA GLU A 55 6.74 0.18 8.73
C GLU A 55 6.15 1.60 8.64
N GLN A 56 6.23 2.24 7.48
CA GLN A 56 5.63 3.55 7.24
C GLN A 56 4.09 3.50 7.34
N ALA A 57 3.46 2.46 6.82
CA ALA A 57 2.01 2.26 6.94
C ALA A 57 1.59 2.07 8.41
N ALA A 58 2.35 1.28 9.17
CA ALA A 58 2.09 1.07 10.60
C ALA A 58 2.23 2.36 11.41
N ALA A 59 3.22 3.19 11.08
CA ALA A 59 3.52 4.45 11.76
C ALA A 59 2.65 5.62 11.28
N CYS A 60 1.94 5.49 10.16
CA CYS A 60 1.15 6.58 9.59
C CYS A 60 -0.02 6.94 10.52
N PRO A 61 -0.09 8.18 11.00
CA PRO A 61 -1.12 8.60 11.94
C PRO A 61 -2.45 8.95 11.25
N ASP A 62 -2.41 9.33 9.96
CA ASP A 62 -3.61 9.64 9.18
C ASP A 62 -4.27 8.35 8.67
N PRO A 63 -5.51 8.03 9.09
CA PRO A 63 -6.18 6.82 8.65
C PRO A 63 -6.37 6.73 7.14
N ALA A 64 -6.62 7.85 6.47
CA ALA A 64 -6.75 7.89 5.02
C ALA A 64 -5.42 7.63 4.31
N GLY A 65 -4.34 8.25 4.79
CA GLY A 65 -2.98 8.00 4.31
C GLY A 65 -2.57 6.54 4.53
N LYS A 66 -2.91 5.99 5.70
CA LYS A 66 -2.67 4.57 6.02
C LYS A 66 -3.38 3.64 5.03
N ALA A 67 -4.64 3.92 4.70
CA ALA A 67 -5.40 3.15 3.70
C ALA A 67 -4.71 3.17 2.32
N VAL A 68 -4.24 4.33 1.88
CA VAL A 68 -3.48 4.46 0.62
C VAL A 68 -2.19 3.66 0.67
N LEU A 69 -1.44 3.69 1.78
CA LEU A 69 -0.21 2.91 1.95
C LEU A 69 -0.46 1.40 1.91
N HIS A 70 -1.56 0.92 2.49
CA HIS A 70 -1.96 -0.49 2.38
C HIS A 70 -2.28 -0.87 0.93
N SER A 71 -2.95 0.00 0.17
CA SER A 71 -3.15 -0.24 -1.28
C SER A 71 -1.84 -0.32 -2.06
N MET A 72 -0.85 0.52 -1.70
CA MET A 72 0.49 0.46 -2.29
C MET A 72 1.22 -0.84 -1.93
N LEU A 73 1.12 -1.29 -0.69
CA LEU A 73 1.69 -2.57 -0.24
C LEU A 73 1.10 -3.74 -1.03
N ALA A 74 -0.23 -3.78 -1.19
CA ALA A 74 -0.90 -4.79 -2.00
C ALA A 74 -0.35 -4.83 -3.43
N GLU A 75 -0.18 -3.67 -4.05
CA GLU A 75 0.41 -3.55 -5.40
C GLU A 75 1.85 -4.07 -5.43
N MET A 76 2.67 -3.73 -4.44
CA MET A 76 4.06 -4.19 -4.38
C MET A 76 4.15 -5.71 -4.21
N TYR A 77 3.37 -6.30 -3.30
CA TYR A 77 3.31 -7.76 -3.14
C TYR A 77 2.83 -8.45 -4.42
N HIS A 78 1.78 -7.91 -5.06
CA HIS A 78 1.25 -8.43 -6.31
C HIS A 78 2.28 -8.38 -7.44
N HIS A 79 2.97 -7.24 -7.60
CA HIS A 79 4.02 -7.08 -8.59
C HIS A 79 5.19 -8.05 -8.38
N TYR A 80 5.66 -8.18 -7.14
CA TYR A 80 6.72 -9.13 -6.81
C TYR A 80 6.29 -10.57 -7.10
N TYR A 81 5.06 -10.95 -6.70
CA TYR A 81 4.51 -12.26 -6.97
C TYR A 81 4.43 -12.55 -8.48
N GLN A 82 3.88 -11.65 -9.27
CA GLN A 82 3.77 -11.84 -10.72
C GLN A 82 5.13 -12.01 -11.40
N ARG A 83 6.09 -11.20 -11.01
CA ARG A 83 7.43 -11.22 -11.58
C ARG A 83 8.20 -12.50 -11.28
N ASN A 84 7.98 -13.07 -10.10
CA ASN A 84 8.66 -14.27 -9.63
C ASN A 84 7.75 -15.52 -9.62
N GLN A 85 6.61 -15.45 -10.27
CA GLN A 85 5.53 -16.46 -10.19
C GLN A 85 6.00 -17.88 -10.46
N TRP A 86 6.86 -18.06 -11.46
CA TRP A 86 7.37 -19.37 -11.82
C TRP A 86 8.18 -20.01 -10.70
N GLN A 87 9.05 -19.25 -10.06
CA GLN A 87 9.86 -19.74 -8.93
C GLN A 87 9.00 -19.97 -7.67
N ILE A 88 8.06 -19.07 -7.41
CA ILE A 88 7.19 -19.13 -6.24
C ILE A 88 6.27 -20.36 -6.30
N ARG A 89 5.72 -20.68 -7.46
CA ARG A 89 4.82 -21.84 -7.65
C ARG A 89 5.49 -23.19 -7.38
N GLN A 90 6.81 -23.27 -7.43
CA GLN A 90 7.55 -24.50 -7.15
C GLN A 90 7.79 -24.71 -5.66
N ARG A 91 7.47 -23.73 -4.81
CA ARG A 91 7.70 -23.80 -3.37
C ARG A 91 6.57 -24.58 -2.70
N THR A 92 6.94 -25.52 -1.84
CA THR A 92 5.98 -26.28 -1.04
C THR A 92 5.68 -25.52 0.24
N ALA A 93 4.39 -25.39 0.57
CA ALA A 93 3.99 -24.84 1.86
C ALA A 93 4.44 -25.75 3.00
N LEU A 94 5.15 -25.17 3.96
CA LEU A 94 5.37 -25.82 5.25
C LEU A 94 4.19 -25.42 6.14
N SER A 95 3.49 -26.41 6.70
CA SER A 95 2.37 -26.16 7.59
C SER A 95 2.80 -25.30 8.78
N ASP A 96 2.01 -24.28 9.09
CA ASP A 96 2.11 -23.42 10.28
C ASP A 96 3.39 -22.58 10.42
N TYR A 97 4.18 -22.42 9.35
CA TYR A 97 5.37 -21.59 9.36
C TYR A 97 5.30 -20.50 8.27
N VAL A 98 5.44 -19.25 8.70
CA VAL A 98 5.60 -18.09 7.80
C VAL A 98 7.05 -17.66 7.82
N PRO A 99 7.80 -17.83 6.71
CA PRO A 99 9.19 -17.39 6.64
C PRO A 99 9.31 -15.87 6.86
N ALA A 100 10.35 -15.46 7.56
CA ALA A 100 10.65 -14.04 7.73
C ALA A 100 11.11 -13.38 6.43
N ASP A 101 11.77 -14.14 5.55
CA ASP A 101 12.19 -13.68 4.23
C ASP A 101 11.07 -13.90 3.21
N LEU A 102 10.58 -12.83 2.63
CA LEU A 102 9.57 -12.82 1.58
C LEU A 102 9.98 -13.68 0.36
N ARG A 103 11.29 -13.81 0.12
CA ARG A 103 11.83 -14.65 -0.96
C ARG A 103 11.56 -16.14 -0.78
N GLU A 104 11.17 -16.57 0.42
CA GLU A 104 10.81 -17.95 0.74
C GLU A 104 9.30 -18.21 0.75
N TRP A 105 8.49 -17.16 0.56
CA TRP A 105 7.03 -17.26 0.61
C TRP A 105 6.46 -18.09 -0.52
N THR A 106 5.39 -18.82 -0.21
CA THR A 106 4.60 -19.58 -1.18
C THR A 106 3.55 -18.71 -1.87
N SER A 107 2.97 -19.20 -2.96
CA SER A 107 1.86 -18.54 -3.64
C SER A 107 0.71 -18.20 -2.70
N GLN A 108 0.37 -19.12 -1.80
CA GLN A 108 -0.70 -18.95 -0.83
C GLN A 108 -0.41 -17.79 0.13
N LEU A 109 0.81 -17.69 0.64
CA LEU A 109 1.20 -16.58 1.54
C LEU A 109 1.11 -15.22 0.84
N PHE A 110 1.57 -15.13 -0.41
CA PHE A 110 1.42 -13.90 -1.20
C PHE A 110 -0.04 -13.52 -1.40
N GLN A 111 -0.90 -14.48 -1.77
CA GLN A 111 -2.33 -14.24 -1.98
C GLN A 111 -3.02 -13.76 -0.70
N GLN A 112 -2.74 -14.42 0.41
CA GLN A 112 -3.28 -14.02 1.73
C GLN A 112 -2.82 -12.63 2.14
N GLN A 113 -1.54 -12.30 1.93
CA GLN A 113 -1.02 -10.98 2.28
C GLN A 113 -1.61 -9.89 1.40
N ILE A 114 -1.70 -10.12 0.08
CA ILE A 114 -2.35 -9.17 -0.84
C ILE A 114 -3.78 -8.90 -0.41
N GLU A 115 -4.55 -9.95 -0.10
CA GLU A 115 -5.93 -9.81 0.35
C GLU A 115 -6.03 -9.02 1.66
N GLN A 116 -5.16 -9.29 2.64
CA GLN A 116 -5.13 -8.56 3.90
C GLN A 116 -4.83 -7.06 3.68
N GLU A 117 -3.87 -6.75 2.82
CA GLU A 117 -3.53 -5.36 2.50
C GLU A 117 -4.67 -4.65 1.76
N LEU A 118 -5.34 -5.34 0.83
CA LEU A 118 -6.50 -4.79 0.13
C LEU A 118 -7.66 -4.53 1.09
N GLN A 119 -7.95 -5.44 2.01
CA GLN A 119 -8.97 -5.23 3.05
C GLN A 119 -8.63 -4.04 3.95
N ALA A 120 -7.37 -3.94 4.39
CA ALA A 120 -6.91 -2.82 5.21
C ALA A 120 -6.98 -1.48 4.45
N SER A 121 -6.78 -1.49 3.13
CA SER A 121 -6.86 -0.28 2.30
C SER A 121 -8.28 0.30 2.18
N LEU A 122 -9.31 -0.46 2.53
CA LEU A 122 -10.71 -0.02 2.48
C LEU A 122 -11.26 0.45 3.84
N LEU A 123 -10.41 0.52 4.85
CA LEU A 123 -10.78 0.92 6.21
C LEU A 123 -10.07 2.21 6.66
N PRO A 124 -10.76 3.08 7.41
CA PRO A 124 -12.19 3.05 7.74
C PRO A 124 -13.04 3.57 6.58
N ASP A 125 -13.99 2.76 6.13
CA ASP A 125 -14.81 3.01 4.94
C ASP A 125 -15.58 4.34 4.99
N THR A 126 -16.22 4.61 6.12
CA THR A 126 -17.01 5.83 6.33
C THR A 126 -16.16 7.10 6.19
N LEU A 127 -14.94 7.10 6.69
CA LEU A 127 -14.01 8.23 6.52
C LEU A 127 -13.58 8.37 5.06
N LEU A 128 -13.21 7.27 4.42
CA LEU A 128 -12.74 7.26 3.03
C LEU A 128 -13.80 7.74 2.04
N GLN A 129 -15.09 7.45 2.32
CA GLN A 129 -16.24 7.94 1.54
C GLN A 129 -16.45 9.44 1.68
N GLN A 130 -16.01 10.07 2.76
CA GLN A 130 -16.11 11.51 2.98
C GLN A 130 -14.97 12.31 2.35
N ILE A 131 -13.90 11.65 1.95
CA ILE A 131 -12.73 12.30 1.37
C ILE A 131 -12.87 12.37 -0.15
N SER A 132 -12.88 13.60 -0.69
CA SER A 132 -12.86 13.79 -2.14
C SER A 132 -11.54 13.31 -2.73
N ILE A 133 -11.60 12.59 -3.84
CA ILE A 133 -10.43 12.14 -4.58
C ILE A 133 -9.55 13.31 -5.04
N SER A 134 -10.12 14.51 -5.17
CA SER A 134 -9.39 15.71 -5.54
C SER A 134 -8.26 16.07 -4.56
N GLN A 135 -8.40 15.70 -3.28
CA GLN A 135 -7.36 15.89 -2.26
C GLN A 135 -6.11 15.03 -2.53
N TYR A 136 -6.27 13.94 -3.26
CA TYR A 136 -5.21 12.99 -3.62
C TYR A 136 -4.78 13.10 -5.10
N ARG A 137 -5.15 14.18 -5.79
CA ARG A 137 -4.78 14.41 -7.22
C ARG A 137 -3.31 14.25 -7.51
N THR A 138 -2.46 14.64 -6.57
CA THR A 138 -1.00 14.54 -6.72
C THR A 138 -0.51 13.09 -6.87
N LEU A 139 -1.33 12.10 -6.46
CA LEU A 139 -1.04 10.67 -6.56
C LEU A 139 -1.63 10.04 -7.82
N LEU A 140 -2.64 10.67 -8.41
CA LEU A 140 -3.33 10.16 -9.59
C LEU A 140 -2.51 10.48 -10.84
N GLN A 141 -2.23 9.46 -11.63
CA GLN A 141 -1.48 9.62 -12.88
C GLN A 141 -2.37 10.04 -14.06
N GLN A 142 -3.68 9.97 -13.93
CA GLN A 142 -4.64 10.29 -15.00
C GLN A 142 -5.79 11.15 -14.47
N GLU A 143 -6.07 12.24 -15.14
CA GLU A 143 -7.16 13.17 -14.80
C GLU A 143 -8.57 12.65 -15.15
N GLY A 144 -8.69 11.55 -15.90
CA GLY A 144 -9.94 11.12 -16.52
C GLY A 144 -10.96 10.46 -15.60
N ASP A 145 -10.57 10.01 -14.41
CA ASP A 145 -11.39 9.07 -13.62
C ASP A 145 -12.13 9.69 -12.42
N THR A 146 -11.96 11.00 -12.21
CA THR A 146 -12.54 11.69 -11.04
C THR A 146 -14.07 11.84 -11.08
N ALA A 147 -14.66 11.78 -12.25
CA ALA A 147 -16.12 11.84 -12.41
C ALA A 147 -16.82 10.53 -12.03
N LEU A 148 -16.15 9.40 -12.27
CA LEU A 148 -16.69 8.06 -11.98
C LEU A 148 -16.32 7.57 -10.57
N ARG A 149 -15.25 8.12 -10.00
CA ARG A 149 -14.72 7.75 -8.68
C ARG A 149 -14.52 9.02 -7.85
N PRO A 150 -15.58 9.63 -7.31
CA PRO A 150 -15.51 10.94 -6.66
C PRO A 150 -14.86 10.91 -5.28
N THR A 151 -14.82 9.76 -4.62
CA THR A 151 -14.25 9.61 -3.27
C THR A 151 -12.95 8.80 -3.28
N LEU A 152 -12.16 8.96 -2.23
CA LEU A 152 -10.98 8.14 -2.01
C LEU A 152 -11.36 6.65 -1.88
N TYR A 153 -12.51 6.35 -1.27
CA TYR A 153 -13.03 4.99 -1.17
C TYR A 153 -13.27 4.35 -2.55
N ASP A 154 -13.97 5.07 -3.44
CA ASP A 154 -14.23 4.57 -4.80
C ASP A 154 -12.95 4.28 -5.58
N PHE A 155 -11.95 5.13 -5.41
CA PHE A 155 -10.63 4.94 -6.01
C PHE A 155 -9.94 3.68 -5.47
N LEU A 156 -9.91 3.50 -4.14
CA LEU A 156 -9.26 2.35 -3.50
C LEU A 156 -10.00 1.03 -3.80
N VAL A 157 -11.33 1.04 -3.89
CA VAL A 157 -12.13 -0.12 -4.33
C VAL A 157 -11.75 -0.51 -5.77
N GLY A 158 -11.64 0.47 -6.67
CA GLY A 158 -11.22 0.21 -8.05
C GLY A 158 -9.85 -0.47 -8.11
N ARG A 159 -8.89 0.02 -7.34
CA ARG A 159 -7.56 -0.62 -7.24
C ARG A 159 -7.63 -2.03 -6.64
N ALA A 160 -8.46 -2.22 -5.61
CA ALA A 160 -8.63 -3.53 -5.00
C ALA A 160 -9.18 -4.56 -5.99
N ILE A 161 -10.11 -4.17 -6.86
CA ILE A 161 -10.63 -5.04 -7.91
C ILE A 161 -9.53 -5.38 -8.94
N GLU A 162 -8.72 -4.40 -9.33
CA GLU A 162 -7.62 -4.60 -10.31
C GLU A 162 -6.52 -5.52 -9.78
N LEU A 163 -6.23 -5.46 -8.48
CA LEU A 163 -5.16 -6.21 -7.83
C LEU A 163 -5.60 -7.56 -7.28
N GLN A 164 -6.90 -7.89 -7.31
CA GLN A 164 -7.36 -9.20 -6.86
C GLN A 164 -6.66 -10.33 -7.63
N PRO A 165 -6.08 -11.29 -6.92
CA PRO A 165 -5.55 -12.48 -7.57
C PRO A 165 -6.65 -13.17 -8.35
N SER A 166 -6.46 -13.38 -9.65
CA SER A 166 -7.40 -14.17 -10.42
C SER A 166 -7.55 -15.56 -9.80
N PRO A 167 -8.78 -16.06 -9.58
CA PRO A 167 -8.96 -17.42 -9.07
C PRO A 167 -8.22 -18.39 -9.99
N SER A 168 -7.31 -19.16 -9.43
CA SER A 168 -6.66 -20.25 -10.17
C SER A 168 -7.74 -21.29 -10.48
N TYR A 169 -8.24 -21.28 -11.69
CA TYR A 169 -9.01 -22.42 -12.18
C TYR A 169 -8.03 -23.58 -12.40
N TYR A 170 -8.09 -24.56 -11.50
CA TYR A 170 -7.55 -25.89 -11.72
C TYR A 170 -8.62 -26.80 -12.28
#